data_cf426c48a1e8a2e547a88699acdc9a52
#
_entry.id   cf426c48a1e8a2e547a88699acdc9a52
#
_cell.length_a   1.000
_cell.length_b   1.000
_cell.length_c   1.000
_cell.angle_alpha   90.00
_cell.angle_beta   90.00
_cell.angle_gamma   90.00
#
_symmetry.space_group_name_H-M   'P 1'
#
loop_
_entity.id
_entity.type
_entity.pdbx_description
1 polymer ?
#
loop_
_entity_poly.entity_id
_entity_poly.type
_entity_poly.pdbx_seq_one_letter_code
_entity_poly.pdbx_strand_id
1 'polypeptide(L)'
;MRILITGFVFFVIWCFVSAWLYNDKLLPAMKKPVTMQTIPEKQTNEADSLMKLKASMPKNLLIYFEFNDSKFKPDPQIDNSVTEFKAWLEKYPQSMLSVSGHTDLVGTAEYNYKLALKRAQVVGTYLENKGVNTSRMITDSRGSTEPAADYLTAEGRAKNRRTEISIKMN
;
A
#
# COMPACT_ATOMS: atom_id res chain seq x y z
N MET A 1 -20.78 14.95 75.19
CA MET A 1 -19.82 13.84 75.06
C MET A 1 -20.39 12.60 74.40
N ARG A 2 -21.61 12.13 74.70
CA ARG A 2 -22.17 10.91 74.04
C ARG A 2 -22.33 11.02 72.52
N ILE A 3 -22.74 12.17 71.98
CA ILE A 3 -22.97 12.37 70.52
C ILE A 3 -21.65 12.32 69.71
N LEU A 4 -20.56 12.82 70.24
CA LEU A 4 -19.23 12.76 69.61
C LEU A 4 -18.67 11.35 69.53
N ILE A 5 -18.92 10.54 70.57
CA ILE A 5 -18.47 9.14 70.63
C ILE A 5 -19.26 8.29 69.63
N THR A 6 -20.58 8.49 69.49
CA THR A 6 -21.39 7.78 68.52
C THR A 6 -20.99 8.13 67.09
N GLY A 7 -20.73 9.41 66.75
CA GLY A 7 -20.27 9.85 65.46
C GLY A 7 -18.91 9.25 65.08
N PHE A 8 -17.99 9.17 66.05
CA PHE A 8 -16.67 8.55 65.83
C PHE A 8 -16.78 7.05 65.54
N VAL A 9 -17.63 6.34 66.29
CA VAL A 9 -17.87 4.90 66.04
C VAL A 9 -18.46 4.66 64.67
N PHE A 10 -19.45 5.45 64.24
CA PHE A 10 -20.00 5.34 62.89
C PHE A 10 -18.95 5.64 61.80
N PHE A 11 -18.08 6.63 62.01
CA PHE A 11 -17.01 6.94 61.07
C PHE A 11 -16.00 5.79 60.91
N VAL A 12 -15.60 5.18 62.03
CA VAL A 12 -14.70 4.02 62.01
C VAL A 12 -15.33 2.83 61.28
N ILE A 13 -16.61 2.53 61.60
CA ILE A 13 -17.35 1.47 60.89
C ILE A 13 -17.43 1.78 59.38
N TRP A 14 -17.73 3.02 59.03
CA TRP A 14 -17.75 3.46 57.62
C TRP A 14 -16.40 3.26 56.93
N CYS A 15 -15.29 3.58 57.58
CA CYS A 15 -13.96 3.35 57.01
C CYS A 15 -13.68 1.86 56.77
N PHE A 16 -14.03 0.99 57.73
CA PHE A 16 -13.86 -0.45 57.55
C PHE A 16 -14.76 -1.04 56.46
N VAL A 17 -16.00 -0.63 56.36
CA VAL A 17 -16.94 -1.06 55.34
C VAL A 17 -16.47 -0.58 53.95
N SER A 18 -16.02 0.67 53.86
CA SER A 18 -15.49 1.22 52.62
C SER A 18 -14.22 0.51 52.16
N ALA A 19 -13.29 0.22 53.09
CA ALA A 19 -12.06 -0.52 52.78
C ALA A 19 -12.35 -1.96 52.38
N TRP A 20 -13.31 -2.61 53.03
CA TRP A 20 -13.75 -3.96 52.65
C TRP A 20 -14.40 -3.97 51.27
N LEU A 21 -15.32 -3.04 51.00
CA LEU A 21 -16.01 -2.93 49.70
C LEU A 21 -15.00 -2.66 48.56
N TYR A 22 -14.03 -1.83 48.84
CA TYR A 22 -12.96 -1.53 47.87
C TYR A 22 -12.10 -2.76 47.58
N ASN A 23 -11.61 -3.44 48.63
CA ASN A 23 -10.71 -4.58 48.45
C ASN A 23 -11.41 -5.84 47.92
N ASP A 24 -12.63 -6.11 48.38
CA ASP A 24 -13.30 -7.39 48.11
C ASP A 24 -14.18 -7.34 46.86
N LYS A 25 -14.69 -6.19 46.52
CA LYS A 25 -15.60 -6.01 45.34
C LYS A 25 -14.99 -5.20 44.22
N LEU A 26 -14.42 -4.04 44.49
CA LEU A 26 -13.97 -3.13 43.46
C LEU A 26 -12.61 -3.53 42.87
N LEU A 27 -11.63 -3.85 43.70
CA LEU A 27 -10.29 -4.21 43.30
C LEU A 27 -10.24 -5.49 42.42
N PRO A 28 -10.95 -6.57 42.72
CA PRO A 28 -11.02 -7.74 41.87
C PRO A 28 -11.71 -7.46 40.52
N ALA A 29 -12.74 -6.59 40.54
CA ALA A 29 -13.45 -6.20 39.34
C ALA A 29 -12.55 -5.37 38.37
N MET A 30 -11.69 -4.51 38.93
CA MET A 30 -10.72 -3.71 38.17
C MET A 30 -9.49 -4.51 37.76
N LYS A 31 -9.13 -5.57 38.47
CA LYS A 31 -8.01 -6.48 38.17
C LYS A 31 -8.41 -7.67 37.26
N LYS A 32 -9.60 -7.68 36.67
CA LYS A 32 -9.85 -8.68 35.64
C LYS A 32 -8.76 -8.54 34.59
N PRO A 33 -7.92 -9.56 34.34
CA PRO A 33 -6.95 -9.50 33.28
C PRO A 33 -7.75 -9.20 32.01
N VAL A 34 -7.32 -8.18 31.27
CA VAL A 34 -7.74 -8.01 29.88
C VAL A 34 -7.36 -9.34 29.24
N THR A 35 -8.33 -10.21 29.04
CA THR A 35 -8.14 -11.41 28.23
C THR A 35 -7.70 -10.84 26.89
N MET A 36 -6.40 -10.93 26.59
CA MET A 36 -5.93 -10.74 25.21
C MET A 36 -6.82 -11.66 24.41
N GLN A 37 -7.80 -11.08 23.71
CA GLN A 37 -8.54 -11.79 22.70
C GLN A 37 -7.45 -12.25 21.73
N THR A 38 -7.14 -13.54 21.78
CA THR A 38 -6.33 -14.19 20.76
C THR A 38 -6.93 -13.74 19.43
N ILE A 39 -6.15 -12.98 18.68
CA ILE A 39 -6.49 -12.61 17.30
C ILE A 39 -6.94 -13.92 16.65
N PRO A 40 -8.19 -14.01 16.12
CA PRO A 40 -8.67 -15.30 15.62
C PRO A 40 -7.66 -15.82 14.62
N GLU A 41 -7.29 -17.09 14.76
CA GLU A 41 -6.34 -17.82 13.91
C GLU A 41 -6.63 -17.68 12.39
N LYS A 42 -7.87 -17.35 12.06
CA LYS A 42 -8.33 -17.01 10.72
C LYS A 42 -7.69 -15.72 10.14
N GLN A 43 -7.41 -14.70 10.97
CA GLN A 43 -6.78 -13.44 10.50
C GLN A 43 -5.28 -13.61 10.22
N THR A 44 -4.57 -14.45 10.98
CA THR A 44 -3.17 -14.79 10.71
C THR A 44 -3.02 -15.57 9.41
N ASN A 45 -3.91 -16.51 9.13
CA ASN A 45 -3.89 -17.29 7.91
C ASN A 45 -4.19 -16.45 6.65
N GLU A 46 -5.06 -15.44 6.74
CA GLU A 46 -5.35 -14.52 5.64
C GLU A 46 -4.17 -13.58 5.37
N ALA A 47 -3.53 -13.05 6.42
CA ALA A 47 -2.35 -12.19 6.28
C ALA A 47 -1.16 -12.95 5.67
N ASP A 48 -0.90 -14.18 6.09
CA ASP A 48 0.14 -15.04 5.53
C ASP A 48 -0.15 -15.40 4.07
N SER A 49 -1.42 -15.64 3.72
CA SER A 49 -1.83 -15.94 2.35
C SER A 49 -1.66 -14.74 1.44
N LEU A 50 -2.02 -13.54 1.90
CA LEU A 50 -1.80 -12.29 1.17
C LEU A 50 -0.32 -11.96 1.01
N MET A 51 0.50 -12.24 2.00
CA MET A 51 1.95 -12.03 1.94
C MET A 51 2.60 -12.97 0.93
N LYS A 52 2.22 -14.25 0.91
CA LYS A 52 2.66 -15.23 -0.10
C LYS A 52 2.21 -14.84 -1.51
N LEU A 53 0.96 -14.36 -1.65
CA LEU A 53 0.44 -13.89 -2.93
C LEU A 53 1.25 -12.69 -3.44
N LYS A 54 1.47 -11.67 -2.61
CA LYS A 54 2.31 -10.50 -2.96
C LYS A 54 3.74 -10.90 -3.33
N ALA A 55 4.33 -11.86 -2.63
CA ALA A 55 5.68 -12.35 -2.93
C ALA A 55 5.76 -13.12 -4.26
N SER A 56 4.65 -13.68 -4.74
CA SER A 56 4.58 -14.37 -6.03
C SER A 56 4.19 -13.47 -7.21
N MET A 57 3.85 -12.19 -6.95
CA MET A 57 3.53 -11.24 -8.02
C MET A 57 4.75 -10.96 -8.90
N PRO A 58 4.55 -10.82 -10.24
CA PRO A 58 5.59 -10.29 -11.10
C PRO A 58 6.12 -8.96 -10.61
N LYS A 59 7.43 -8.76 -10.72
CA LYS A 59 8.08 -7.49 -10.32
C LYS A 59 7.64 -6.38 -11.27
N ASN A 60 7.56 -5.16 -10.74
CA ASN A 60 7.31 -3.99 -11.57
C ASN A 60 8.38 -3.88 -12.66
N LEU A 61 7.93 -3.63 -13.88
CA LEU A 61 8.80 -3.39 -15.01
C LEU A 61 8.95 -1.88 -15.24
N LEU A 62 10.18 -1.42 -15.34
CA LEU A 62 10.52 -0.02 -15.61
C LEU A 62 11.09 0.09 -17.02
N ILE A 63 10.50 0.96 -17.84
CA ILE A 63 10.95 1.29 -19.18
C ILE A 63 11.39 2.74 -19.20
N TYR A 64 12.66 2.99 -19.54
CA TYR A 64 13.25 4.32 -19.53
C TYR A 64 13.21 4.97 -20.91
N PHE A 65 13.16 6.29 -20.94
CA PHE A 65 13.07 7.09 -22.16
C PHE A 65 14.15 8.15 -22.21
N GLU A 66 14.55 8.46 -23.43
CA GLU A 66 15.42 9.61 -23.68
C GLU A 66 14.71 10.94 -23.37
N PHE A 67 15.51 11.99 -23.25
CA PHE A 67 14.97 13.33 -23.02
C PHE A 67 14.03 13.72 -24.16
N ASN A 68 12.85 14.22 -23.79
CA ASN A 68 11.83 14.68 -24.73
C ASN A 68 11.40 13.63 -25.79
N ASP A 69 11.57 12.35 -25.48
CA ASP A 69 11.18 11.25 -26.40
C ASP A 69 10.13 10.32 -25.73
N SER A 70 9.31 9.72 -26.57
CA SER A 70 8.36 8.68 -26.23
C SER A 70 8.59 7.38 -27.03
N LYS A 71 9.64 7.34 -27.86
CA LYS A 71 10.03 6.12 -28.59
C LYS A 71 10.63 5.13 -27.60
N PHE A 72 10.16 3.91 -27.68
CA PHE A 72 10.63 2.81 -26.86
C PHE A 72 11.15 1.69 -27.75
N LYS A 73 12.24 1.05 -27.34
CA LYS A 73 12.82 -0.10 -28.04
C LYS A 73 12.62 -1.33 -27.15
N PRO A 74 11.79 -2.30 -27.60
CA PRO A 74 11.64 -3.57 -26.90
C PRO A 74 12.96 -4.34 -26.86
N ASP A 75 13.19 -5.04 -25.76
CA ASP A 75 14.27 -6.01 -25.61
C ASP A 75 13.74 -7.35 -25.08
N PRO A 76 14.51 -8.45 -25.17
CA PRO A 76 14.07 -9.76 -24.71
C PRO A 76 13.70 -9.84 -23.21
N GLN A 77 14.27 -8.97 -22.37
CA GLN A 77 13.95 -8.95 -20.95
C GLN A 77 12.54 -8.39 -20.71
N ILE A 78 12.14 -7.40 -21.50
CA ILE A 78 10.78 -6.85 -21.47
C ILE A 78 9.78 -7.93 -21.92
N ASP A 79 10.07 -8.69 -22.97
CA ASP A 79 9.21 -9.78 -23.44
C ASP A 79 8.99 -10.87 -22.37
N ASN A 80 10.03 -11.23 -21.62
CA ASN A 80 9.91 -12.17 -20.51
C ASN A 80 8.97 -11.63 -19.43
N SER A 81 9.14 -10.38 -19.02
CA SER A 81 8.28 -9.73 -18.04
C SER A 81 6.83 -9.65 -18.52
N VAL A 82 6.59 -9.36 -19.79
CA VAL A 82 5.24 -9.35 -20.37
C VAL A 82 4.60 -10.73 -20.29
N THR A 83 5.37 -11.79 -20.52
CA THR A 83 4.90 -13.18 -20.39
C THR A 83 4.49 -13.50 -18.95
N GLU A 84 5.26 -13.05 -17.96
CA GLU A 84 4.93 -13.19 -16.55
C GLU A 84 3.64 -12.43 -16.18
N PHE A 85 3.48 -11.19 -16.67
CA PHE A 85 2.25 -10.41 -16.46
C PHE A 85 1.03 -11.10 -17.08
N LYS A 86 1.13 -11.64 -18.29
CA LYS A 86 0.04 -12.38 -18.92
C LYS A 86 -0.37 -13.61 -18.10
N ALA A 87 0.60 -14.43 -17.70
CA ALA A 87 0.34 -15.61 -16.88
C ALA A 87 -0.33 -15.23 -15.54
N TRP A 88 0.09 -14.11 -14.95
CA TRP A 88 -0.55 -13.59 -13.74
C TRP A 88 -2.00 -13.17 -13.98
N LEU A 89 -2.25 -12.38 -15.03
CA LEU A 89 -3.59 -11.90 -15.37
C LEU A 89 -4.55 -13.06 -15.69
N GLU A 90 -4.07 -14.13 -16.31
CA GLU A 90 -4.86 -15.35 -16.56
C GLU A 90 -5.21 -16.07 -15.26
N LYS A 91 -4.23 -16.20 -14.36
CA LYS A 91 -4.40 -16.86 -13.06
C LYS A 91 -5.31 -16.08 -12.11
N TYR A 92 -5.26 -14.75 -12.16
CA TYR A 92 -6.00 -13.84 -11.27
C TYR A 92 -6.93 -12.90 -12.05
N PRO A 93 -8.15 -13.33 -12.41
CA PRO A 93 -9.06 -12.57 -13.27
C PRO A 93 -9.46 -11.18 -12.75
N GLN A 94 -9.38 -10.92 -11.46
CA GLN A 94 -9.67 -9.63 -10.85
C GLN A 94 -8.52 -8.63 -10.91
N SER A 95 -7.31 -9.08 -11.27
CA SER A 95 -6.15 -8.20 -11.35
C SER A 95 -6.19 -7.35 -12.62
N MET A 96 -5.62 -6.17 -12.55
CA MET A 96 -5.43 -5.23 -13.66
C MET A 96 -3.94 -4.94 -13.84
N LEU A 97 -3.54 -4.57 -15.05
CA LEU A 97 -2.20 -4.08 -15.34
C LEU A 97 -2.24 -2.54 -15.39
N SER A 98 -1.46 -1.90 -14.55
CA SER A 98 -1.29 -0.45 -14.54
C SER A 98 -0.05 -0.07 -15.34
N VAL A 99 -0.20 0.85 -16.29
CA VAL A 99 0.87 1.40 -17.13
C VAL A 99 0.92 2.90 -16.89
N SER A 100 1.83 3.34 -16.04
CA SER A 100 1.93 4.74 -15.59
C SER A 100 3.16 5.43 -16.18
N GLY A 101 2.96 6.52 -16.91
CA GLY A 101 4.04 7.30 -17.52
C GLY A 101 4.52 8.43 -16.60
N HIS A 102 5.83 8.69 -16.63
CA HIS A 102 6.50 9.71 -15.84
C HIS A 102 7.47 10.54 -16.68
N THR A 103 7.75 11.77 -16.22
CA THR A 103 8.76 12.67 -16.81
C THR A 103 9.71 13.16 -15.73
N ASP A 104 10.80 13.79 -16.14
CA ASP A 104 11.55 14.69 -15.28
C ASP A 104 10.80 16.04 -15.08
N LEU A 105 11.39 16.99 -14.35
CA LEU A 105 10.76 18.29 -14.05
C LEU A 105 10.96 19.34 -15.17
N VAL A 106 11.64 19.01 -16.26
CA VAL A 106 11.90 19.99 -17.32
C VAL A 106 10.64 20.22 -18.15
N GLY A 107 10.21 21.47 -18.24
CA GLY A 107 9.00 21.86 -18.97
C GLY A 107 7.80 22.20 -18.08
N THR A 108 6.66 22.50 -18.70
CA THR A 108 5.42 22.80 -17.99
C THR A 108 4.73 21.51 -17.50
N ALA A 109 3.93 21.62 -16.44
CA ALA A 109 3.17 20.48 -15.91
C ALA A 109 2.23 19.87 -16.98
N GLU A 110 1.58 20.71 -17.79
CA GLU A 110 0.69 20.26 -18.87
C GLU A 110 1.45 19.50 -19.94
N TYR A 111 2.62 20.00 -20.36
CA TYR A 111 3.47 19.32 -21.32
C TYR A 111 3.94 17.98 -20.79
N ASN A 112 4.42 17.94 -19.55
CA ASN A 112 4.90 16.73 -18.89
C ASN A 112 3.78 15.69 -18.72
N TYR A 113 2.56 16.13 -18.41
CA TYR A 113 1.41 15.24 -18.37
C TYR A 113 1.15 14.57 -19.72
N LYS A 114 1.13 15.37 -20.81
CA LYS A 114 0.90 14.85 -22.17
C LYS A 114 2.02 13.92 -22.63
N LEU A 115 3.29 14.26 -22.34
CA LEU A 115 4.44 13.42 -22.70
C LEU A 115 4.44 12.09 -21.94
N ALA A 116 4.15 12.14 -20.64
CA ALA A 116 4.03 10.94 -19.80
C ALA A 116 2.89 10.03 -20.28
N LEU A 117 1.72 10.60 -20.60
CA LEU A 117 0.60 9.85 -21.16
C LEU A 117 0.98 9.17 -22.48
N LYS A 118 1.65 9.89 -23.37
CA LYS A 118 2.12 9.34 -24.65
C LYS A 118 3.09 8.17 -24.46
N ARG A 119 4.01 8.26 -23.49
CA ARG A 119 4.92 7.15 -23.11
C ARG A 119 4.12 5.92 -22.64
N ALA A 120 3.17 6.13 -21.74
CA ALA A 120 2.31 5.05 -21.24
C ALA A 120 1.49 4.40 -22.38
N GLN A 121 0.95 5.21 -23.30
CA GLN A 121 0.19 4.71 -24.47
C GLN A 121 1.04 3.87 -25.41
N VAL A 122 2.27 4.31 -25.74
CA VAL A 122 3.18 3.55 -26.60
C VAL A 122 3.52 2.20 -25.98
N VAL A 123 3.76 2.16 -24.68
CA VAL A 123 3.99 0.90 -23.94
C VAL A 123 2.71 0.06 -23.90
N GLY A 124 1.55 0.67 -23.65
CA GLY A 124 0.25 -0.02 -23.67
C GLY A 124 -0.04 -0.69 -25.03
N THR A 125 0.20 0.00 -26.12
CA THR A 125 0.07 -0.57 -27.49
C THR A 125 1.03 -1.74 -27.71
N TYR A 126 2.25 -1.65 -27.17
CA TYR A 126 3.19 -2.77 -27.24
C TYR A 126 2.68 -4.00 -26.47
N LEU A 127 2.16 -3.81 -25.25
CA LEU A 127 1.59 -4.87 -24.44
C LEU A 127 0.37 -5.52 -25.13
N GLU A 128 -0.49 -4.71 -25.75
CA GLU A 128 -1.63 -5.18 -26.56
C GLU A 128 -1.15 -6.05 -27.72
N ASN A 129 -0.13 -5.61 -28.47
CA ASN A 129 0.47 -6.38 -29.56
C ASN A 129 1.10 -7.71 -29.09
N LYS A 130 1.51 -7.80 -27.83
CA LYS A 130 1.97 -9.04 -27.18
C LYS A 130 0.82 -9.88 -26.59
N GLY A 131 -0.43 -9.45 -26.81
CA GLY A 131 -1.64 -10.19 -26.45
C GLY A 131 -2.14 -9.95 -25.02
N VAL A 132 -1.78 -8.83 -24.40
CA VAL A 132 -2.42 -8.37 -23.16
C VAL A 132 -3.76 -7.73 -23.52
N ASN A 133 -4.86 -8.15 -22.89
CA ASN A 133 -6.18 -7.61 -23.15
C ASN A 133 -6.28 -6.16 -22.65
N THR A 134 -6.66 -5.22 -23.53
CA THR A 134 -6.80 -3.79 -23.21
C THR A 134 -7.82 -3.52 -22.10
N SER A 135 -8.89 -4.32 -22.00
CA SER A 135 -9.87 -4.21 -20.90
C SER A 135 -9.27 -4.52 -19.52
N ARG A 136 -8.08 -5.12 -19.49
CA ARG A 136 -7.31 -5.47 -18.29
C ARG A 136 -6.13 -4.53 -18.06
N MET A 137 -6.03 -3.43 -18.82
CA MET A 137 -5.00 -2.41 -18.69
C MET A 137 -5.59 -1.05 -18.30
N ILE A 138 -4.89 -0.36 -17.40
CA ILE A 138 -5.14 1.03 -17.07
C ILE A 138 -3.89 1.81 -17.50
N THR A 139 -4.05 2.71 -18.45
CA THR A 139 -2.98 3.58 -18.95
C THR A 139 -3.18 4.96 -18.35
N ASP A 140 -2.18 5.48 -17.62
CA ASP A 140 -2.26 6.71 -16.85
C ASP A 140 -1.00 7.56 -16.97
N SER A 141 -1.11 8.83 -16.65
CA SER A 141 -0.01 9.79 -16.60
C SER A 141 0.19 10.32 -15.18
N ARG A 142 1.42 10.27 -14.71
CA ARG A 142 1.87 10.92 -13.48
C ARG A 142 2.65 12.22 -13.77
N GLY A 143 2.96 12.47 -15.05
CA GLY A 143 3.76 13.63 -15.41
C GLY A 143 5.07 13.66 -14.61
N SER A 144 5.38 14.79 -13.99
CA SER A 144 6.55 14.98 -13.12
C SER A 144 6.24 14.94 -11.62
N THR A 145 5.02 14.52 -11.22
CA THR A 145 4.56 14.60 -9.81
C THR A 145 5.09 13.52 -8.90
N GLU A 146 5.55 12.39 -9.47
CA GLU A 146 6.04 11.22 -8.71
C GLU A 146 7.48 10.87 -9.14
N PRO A 147 8.50 11.62 -8.68
CA PRO A 147 9.89 11.34 -9.02
C PRO A 147 10.38 10.06 -8.33
N ALA A 148 11.11 9.21 -9.08
CA ALA A 148 11.79 8.04 -8.53
C ALA A 148 13.20 8.34 -8.01
N ALA A 149 13.80 9.46 -8.45
CA ALA A 149 15.14 9.87 -8.09
C ALA A 149 15.27 11.40 -8.08
N ASP A 150 16.36 11.88 -7.50
CA ASP A 150 16.65 13.30 -7.42
C ASP A 150 16.72 13.94 -8.83
N TYR A 151 15.86 14.90 -9.07
CA TYR A 151 15.75 15.62 -10.34
C TYR A 151 16.85 16.67 -10.55
N LEU A 152 17.64 16.99 -9.54
CA LEU A 152 18.78 17.93 -9.66
C LEU A 152 19.93 17.29 -10.44
N THR A 153 20.10 15.98 -10.36
CA THR A 153 21.17 15.26 -11.08
C THR A 153 20.72 14.82 -12.48
N ALA A 154 21.65 14.70 -13.42
CA ALA A 154 21.34 14.18 -14.75
C ALA A 154 20.86 12.72 -14.72
N GLU A 155 21.49 11.90 -13.88
CA GLU A 155 21.16 10.50 -13.65
C GLU A 155 19.76 10.35 -13.03
N GLY A 156 19.42 11.21 -12.06
CA GLY A 156 18.11 11.20 -11.43
C GLY A 156 17.01 11.59 -12.42
N ARG A 157 17.24 12.63 -13.25
CA ARG A 157 16.30 12.97 -14.33
C ARG A 157 16.12 11.82 -15.33
N ALA A 158 17.19 11.11 -15.69
CA ALA A 158 17.08 9.94 -16.56
C ALA A 158 16.21 8.83 -15.94
N LYS A 159 16.36 8.56 -14.62
CA LYS A 159 15.52 7.61 -13.89
C LYS A 159 14.05 8.06 -13.77
N ASN A 160 13.79 9.36 -13.76
CA ASN A 160 12.43 9.90 -13.72
C ASN A 160 11.71 9.78 -15.06
N ARG A 161 12.42 9.80 -16.20
CA ARG A 161 11.85 9.60 -17.53
C ARG A 161 11.55 8.12 -17.79
N ARG A 162 10.47 7.62 -17.22
CA ARG A 162 10.13 6.20 -17.24
C ARG A 162 8.64 5.94 -17.47
N THR A 163 8.33 4.73 -17.83
CA THR A 163 6.98 4.14 -17.68
C THR A 163 7.09 2.96 -16.73
N GLU A 164 6.22 2.91 -15.74
CA GLU A 164 6.08 1.80 -14.80
C GLU A 164 4.92 0.90 -15.20
N ILE A 165 5.17 -0.41 -15.22
CA ILE A 165 4.15 -1.43 -15.41
C ILE A 165 4.07 -2.25 -14.14
N SER A 166 2.88 -2.34 -13.55
CA SER A 166 2.65 -3.05 -12.28
C SER A 166 1.29 -3.72 -12.24
N ILE A 167 1.18 -4.80 -11.47
CA ILE A 167 -0.11 -5.45 -11.19
C ILE A 167 -0.86 -4.65 -10.12
N LYS A 168 -2.15 -4.39 -10.38
CA LYS A 168 -3.12 -3.93 -9.38
C LYS A 168 -4.10 -5.06 -9.09
N MET A 169 -4.27 -5.41 -7.83
CA MET A 169 -5.33 -6.30 -7.35
C MET A 169 -6.51 -5.44 -6.88
N ASN A 170 -7.71 -5.75 -7.35
CA ASN A 170 -8.96 -5.15 -6.90
C ASN A 170 -9.55 -5.96 -5.77
#